data_8fa2baf064204ce2e5e4362ee8d4db43
#
_entry.id   8fa2baf064204ce2e5e4362ee8d4db43
#
_cell.length_a   1.000
_cell.length_b   1.000
_cell.length_c   1.000
_cell.angle_alpha   90.00
_cell.angle_beta   90.00
_cell.angle_gamma   90.00
#
_symmetry.space_group_name_H-M   'P 1'
#
loop_
_entity.id
_entity.type
_entity.pdbx_description
1 polymer ?
#
loop_
_entity_poly.entity_id
_entity_poly.type
_entity_poly.pdbx_seq_one_letter_code
_entity_poly.pdbx_strand_id
1 'polypeptide(L)'
;IKSKVSSHYFIKNNGEIITMVPELYIAWHAGISFWKNFNSLNKNSIGIEINNPGHDFKYKKFSKKQINSILFLTKSLIKKYKIKPQNILGHSDIAPNRKKDPGEKFPWEFLFKNKIGFWHNLDKKKLIEYRGLKINDLEKKLFFRNILKIGYSEKNFKNSKIKRVQ
;
A
#
# COMPACT_ATOMS: atom_id res chain seq x y z
N ILE A 1 -22.62 -9.11 -13.65
CA ILE A 1 -21.92 -9.88 -12.59
C ILE A 1 -21.45 -8.83 -11.59
N LYS A 2 -22.07 -8.79 -10.37
CA LYS A 2 -21.58 -7.95 -9.28
C LYS A 2 -20.17 -8.42 -8.90
N SER A 3 -19.17 -7.53 -8.96
CA SER A 3 -17.82 -7.83 -8.51
C SER A 3 -17.86 -8.20 -7.04
N LYS A 4 -17.43 -9.42 -6.69
CA LYS A 4 -17.34 -9.87 -5.29
C LYS A 4 -16.12 -9.18 -4.66
N VAL A 5 -16.30 -7.99 -4.10
CA VAL A 5 -15.28 -7.22 -3.39
C VAL A 5 -15.76 -7.00 -1.95
N SER A 6 -14.88 -7.20 -0.98
CA SER A 6 -15.15 -6.94 0.44
C SER A 6 -13.85 -6.57 1.14
N SER A 7 -13.94 -5.88 2.26
CA SER A 7 -12.80 -5.59 3.14
C SER A 7 -13.17 -5.98 4.58
N HIS A 8 -12.17 -6.11 5.44
CA HIS A 8 -12.43 -6.34 6.86
C HIS A 8 -12.96 -5.08 7.53
N TYR A 9 -12.39 -3.95 7.17
CA TYR A 9 -12.75 -2.65 7.71
C TYR A 9 -13.00 -1.63 6.61
N PHE A 10 -13.94 -0.73 6.87
CA PHE A 10 -14.21 0.43 6.04
C PHE A 10 -14.18 1.69 6.91
N ILE A 11 -13.42 2.71 6.49
CA ILE A 11 -13.30 3.99 7.18
C ILE A 11 -14.03 5.08 6.38
N LYS A 12 -15.11 5.62 6.94
CA LYS A 12 -15.88 6.70 6.35
C LYS A 12 -15.14 8.04 6.37
N ASN A 13 -15.63 9.04 5.63
CA ASN A 13 -15.06 10.40 5.60
C ASN A 13 -15.07 11.10 6.98
N ASN A 14 -16.05 10.79 7.82
CA ASN A 14 -16.17 11.29 9.18
C ASN A 14 -15.26 10.57 10.19
N GLY A 15 -14.50 9.55 9.72
CA GLY A 15 -13.61 8.74 10.55
C GLY A 15 -14.27 7.54 11.22
N GLU A 16 -15.57 7.32 11.03
CA GLU A 16 -16.24 6.14 11.55
C GLU A 16 -15.65 4.85 10.96
N ILE A 17 -15.34 3.88 11.81
CA ILE A 17 -14.80 2.59 11.42
C ILE A 17 -15.94 1.57 11.41
N ILE A 18 -16.17 0.93 10.28
CA ILE A 18 -17.15 -0.14 10.13
C ILE A 18 -16.41 -1.45 9.97
N THR A 19 -16.73 -2.45 10.78
CA THR A 19 -16.33 -3.84 10.54
C THR A 19 -17.30 -4.47 9.55
N MET A 20 -16.80 -4.86 8.39
CA MET A 20 -17.58 -5.46 7.32
C MET A 20 -17.45 -6.99 7.30
N VAL A 21 -16.22 -7.48 7.47
CA VAL A 21 -15.91 -8.91 7.56
C VAL A 21 -15.09 -9.13 8.83
N PRO A 22 -15.48 -10.06 9.72
CA PRO A 22 -14.66 -10.38 10.89
C PRO A 22 -13.28 -10.88 10.48
N GLU A 23 -12.25 -10.53 11.24
CA GLU A 23 -10.83 -10.80 10.92
C GLU A 23 -10.50 -12.30 10.76
N LEU A 24 -11.32 -13.19 11.32
CA LEU A 24 -11.18 -14.64 11.20
C LEU A 24 -11.60 -15.18 9.82
N TYR A 25 -12.29 -14.38 9.02
CA TYR A 25 -12.78 -14.76 7.70
C TYR A 25 -11.97 -14.09 6.59
N ILE A 26 -12.03 -14.66 5.40
CA ILE A 26 -11.37 -14.10 4.22
C ILE A 26 -12.23 -12.99 3.63
N ALA A 27 -11.65 -11.79 3.52
CA ALA A 27 -12.24 -10.70 2.75
C ALA A 27 -11.55 -10.59 1.38
N TRP A 28 -12.34 -10.19 0.35
CA TRP A 28 -11.89 -10.13 -1.04
C TRP A 28 -11.45 -8.70 -1.40
N HIS A 29 -10.31 -8.24 -0.86
CA HIS A 29 -9.82 -6.86 -0.97
C HIS A 29 -8.55 -6.71 -1.80
N ALA A 30 -7.72 -7.76 -1.91
CA ALA A 30 -6.42 -7.67 -2.56
C ALA A 30 -6.44 -8.07 -4.04
N GLY A 31 -7.36 -8.97 -4.44
CA GLY A 31 -7.41 -9.52 -5.79
C GLY A 31 -6.11 -10.25 -6.16
N ILE A 32 -5.73 -10.20 -7.45
CA ILE A 32 -4.43 -10.71 -7.92
C ILE A 32 -3.34 -9.81 -7.35
N SER A 33 -2.54 -10.33 -6.45
CA SER A 33 -1.58 -9.58 -5.65
C SER A 33 -0.42 -10.45 -5.22
N PHE A 34 0.75 -9.84 -5.03
CA PHE A 34 1.98 -10.54 -4.66
C PHE A 34 2.78 -9.70 -3.66
N TRP A 35 3.23 -10.35 -2.58
CA TRP A 35 4.17 -9.76 -1.64
C TRP A 35 5.03 -10.85 -1.01
N LYS A 36 6.36 -10.71 -1.08
CA LYS A 36 7.29 -11.77 -0.67
C LYS A 36 6.92 -13.10 -1.36
N ASN A 37 6.72 -14.14 -0.58
CA ASN A 37 6.35 -15.47 -1.08
C ASN A 37 4.83 -15.70 -1.16
N PHE A 38 4.02 -14.67 -0.80
CA PHE A 38 2.57 -14.79 -0.79
C PHE A 38 1.99 -14.39 -2.15
N ASN A 39 1.12 -15.25 -2.68
CA ASN A 39 0.26 -14.99 -3.82
C ASN A 39 -1.18 -14.85 -3.31
N SER A 40 -1.95 -13.91 -3.88
CA SER A 40 -3.36 -13.71 -3.48
C SER A 40 -3.53 -13.42 -1.99
N LEU A 41 -3.20 -12.19 -1.60
CA LEU A 41 -3.10 -11.75 -0.20
C LEU A 41 -4.44 -11.73 0.56
N ASN A 42 -5.58 -11.98 -0.07
CA ASN A 42 -6.86 -12.09 0.61
C ASN A 42 -6.85 -13.08 1.79
N LYS A 43 -6.08 -14.17 1.67
CA LYS A 43 -6.00 -15.22 2.71
C LYS A 43 -5.01 -14.90 3.83
N ASN A 44 -4.12 -13.92 3.62
CA ASN A 44 -2.95 -13.70 4.50
C ASN A 44 -2.84 -12.25 4.96
N SER A 45 -3.91 -11.46 4.79
CA SER A 45 -3.88 -10.05 5.20
C SER A 45 -5.26 -9.53 5.62
N ILE A 46 -5.24 -8.42 6.34
CA ILE A 46 -6.42 -7.66 6.73
C ILE A 46 -6.53 -6.47 5.80
N GLY A 47 -7.66 -6.35 5.09
CA GLY A 47 -7.93 -5.21 4.21
C GLY A 47 -8.67 -4.10 4.95
N ILE A 48 -8.15 -2.89 4.82
CA ILE A 48 -8.78 -1.66 5.30
C ILE A 48 -9.09 -0.79 4.09
N GLU A 49 -10.35 -0.60 3.78
CA GLU A 49 -10.83 0.32 2.76
C GLU A 49 -11.05 1.70 3.38
N ILE A 50 -10.62 2.76 2.71
CA ILE A 50 -10.75 4.12 3.21
C ILE A 50 -11.51 4.94 2.18
N ASN A 51 -12.64 5.53 2.58
CA ASN A 51 -13.49 6.28 1.67
C ASN A 51 -12.73 7.45 1.04
N ASN A 52 -12.49 7.35 -0.27
CA ASN A 52 -11.88 8.38 -1.09
C ASN A 52 -12.33 8.16 -2.55
N PRO A 53 -12.67 9.21 -3.31
CA PRO A 53 -13.10 9.04 -4.70
C PRO A 53 -12.05 8.43 -5.63
N GLY A 54 -10.75 8.44 -5.23
CA GLY A 54 -9.68 7.91 -6.07
C GLY A 54 -9.33 8.79 -7.28
N HIS A 55 -8.29 8.40 -8.01
CA HIS A 55 -7.70 9.19 -9.10
C HIS A 55 -8.69 9.49 -10.23
N ASP A 56 -9.61 8.58 -10.49
CA ASP A 56 -10.56 8.71 -11.60
C ASP A 56 -11.74 9.66 -11.28
N PHE A 57 -11.95 9.99 -9.99
CA PHE A 57 -13.10 10.76 -9.50
C PHE A 57 -12.72 11.91 -8.57
N LYS A 58 -11.74 12.74 -8.93
CA LYS A 58 -11.26 13.90 -8.15
C LYS A 58 -10.63 13.50 -6.81
N TYR A 59 -9.59 12.69 -6.87
CA TYR A 59 -8.80 12.24 -5.74
C TYR A 59 -8.48 13.35 -4.73
N LYS A 60 -8.80 13.14 -3.47
CA LYS A 60 -8.69 14.12 -2.38
C LYS A 60 -7.66 13.69 -1.33
N LYS A 61 -7.20 14.65 -0.54
CA LYS A 61 -6.48 14.35 0.70
C LYS A 61 -7.43 13.66 1.68
N PHE A 62 -6.88 12.76 2.48
CA PHE A 62 -7.62 12.10 3.56
C PHE A 62 -7.88 13.09 4.69
N SER A 63 -9.07 13.04 5.30
CA SER A 63 -9.43 13.93 6.39
C SER A 63 -8.65 13.60 7.66
N LYS A 64 -8.47 14.59 8.56
CA LYS A 64 -7.85 14.36 9.88
C LYS A 64 -8.58 13.26 10.66
N LYS A 65 -9.90 13.18 10.56
CA LYS A 65 -10.71 12.14 11.21
C LYS A 65 -10.37 10.75 10.66
N GLN A 66 -10.27 10.61 9.33
CA GLN A 66 -9.84 9.34 8.71
C GLN A 66 -8.42 8.96 9.15
N ILE A 67 -7.48 9.90 9.15
CA ILE A 67 -6.09 9.63 9.56
C ILE A 67 -6.02 9.16 11.02
N ASN A 68 -6.78 9.77 11.92
CA ASN A 68 -6.85 9.34 13.32
C ASN A 68 -7.42 7.93 13.45
N SER A 69 -8.45 7.61 12.69
CA SER A 69 -9.04 6.26 12.67
C SER A 69 -8.09 5.22 12.10
N ILE A 70 -7.34 5.56 11.04
CA ILE A 70 -6.27 4.70 10.49
C ILE A 70 -5.21 4.43 11.56
N LEU A 71 -4.74 5.47 12.26
CA LEU A 71 -3.76 5.32 13.33
C LEU A 71 -4.26 4.38 14.44
N PHE A 72 -5.47 4.62 14.92
CA PHE A 72 -6.08 3.82 15.99
C PHE A 72 -6.23 2.36 15.57
N LEU A 73 -6.91 2.11 14.44
CA LEU A 73 -7.17 0.77 13.96
C LEU A 73 -5.88 0.01 13.64
N THR A 74 -4.96 0.64 12.91
CA THR A 74 -3.71 -0.01 12.50
C THR A 74 -2.83 -0.34 13.71
N LYS A 75 -2.73 0.53 14.71
CA LYS A 75 -2.00 0.24 15.96
C LYS A 75 -2.60 -0.94 16.72
N SER A 76 -3.93 -1.01 16.79
CA SER A 76 -4.64 -2.15 17.39
C SER A 76 -4.31 -3.46 16.68
N LEU A 77 -4.38 -3.48 15.35
CA LEU A 77 -4.09 -4.65 14.53
C LEU A 77 -2.61 -5.06 14.62
N ILE A 78 -1.67 -4.10 14.61
CA ILE A 78 -0.24 -4.35 14.81
C ILE A 78 0.00 -5.05 16.15
N LYS A 79 -0.60 -4.54 17.23
CA LYS A 79 -0.46 -5.13 18.57
C LYS A 79 -1.04 -6.54 18.61
N LYS A 80 -2.24 -6.73 18.07
CA LYS A 80 -2.96 -8.00 18.09
C LYS A 80 -2.25 -9.10 17.30
N TYR A 81 -1.79 -8.77 16.08
CA TYR A 81 -1.22 -9.75 15.13
C TYR A 81 0.29 -9.66 14.99
N LYS A 82 0.97 -8.82 15.78
CA LYS A 82 2.43 -8.61 15.73
C LYS A 82 2.93 -8.31 14.31
N ILE A 83 2.16 -7.46 13.58
CA ILE A 83 2.45 -7.13 12.17
C ILE A 83 3.76 -6.34 12.08
N LYS A 84 4.68 -6.81 11.27
CA LYS A 84 5.97 -6.11 11.03
C LYS A 84 5.75 -4.87 10.15
N PRO A 85 6.51 -3.76 10.35
CA PRO A 85 6.34 -2.51 9.58
C PRO A 85 6.33 -2.71 8.06
N GLN A 86 7.21 -3.57 7.54
CA GLN A 86 7.31 -3.87 6.11
C GLN A 86 6.12 -4.66 5.53
N ASN A 87 5.17 -5.06 6.35
CA ASN A 87 3.95 -5.74 5.93
C ASN A 87 2.71 -4.84 6.04
N ILE A 88 2.90 -3.53 6.23
CA ILE A 88 1.84 -2.53 6.15
C ILE A 88 1.97 -1.85 4.79
N LEU A 89 1.04 -2.14 3.90
CA LEU A 89 1.18 -1.95 2.47
C LEU A 89 -0.02 -1.22 1.88
N GLY A 90 0.22 -0.45 0.83
CA GLY A 90 -0.82 0.00 -0.05
C GLY A 90 -1.19 -1.06 -1.09
N HIS A 91 -2.34 -0.92 -1.70
CA HIS A 91 -2.75 -1.80 -2.79
C HIS A 91 -1.78 -1.70 -3.99
N SER A 92 -1.24 -0.52 -4.23
CA SER A 92 -0.20 -0.27 -5.23
C SER A 92 1.11 -1.02 -4.97
N ASP A 93 1.44 -1.37 -3.72
CA ASP A 93 2.64 -2.15 -3.42
C ASP A 93 2.48 -3.61 -3.82
N ILE A 94 1.30 -4.17 -3.60
CA ILE A 94 1.02 -5.58 -3.85
C ILE A 94 0.50 -5.88 -5.26
N ALA A 95 0.03 -4.87 -5.97
CA ALA A 95 -0.52 -4.97 -7.32
C ALA A 95 -0.20 -3.73 -8.17
N PRO A 96 1.09 -3.33 -8.33
CA PRO A 96 1.50 -2.05 -8.94
C PRO A 96 1.08 -1.90 -10.40
N ASN A 97 0.85 -3.00 -11.10
CA ASN A 97 0.45 -2.98 -12.51
C ASN A 97 -1.03 -2.64 -12.72
N ARG A 98 -1.86 -2.70 -11.68
CA ARG A 98 -3.30 -2.53 -11.81
C ARG A 98 -3.92 -1.57 -10.78
N LYS A 99 -3.17 -1.21 -9.72
CA LYS A 99 -3.67 -0.40 -8.61
C LYS A 99 -2.77 0.79 -8.32
N LYS A 100 -3.39 1.93 -8.03
CA LYS A 100 -2.72 3.18 -7.67
C LYS A 100 -2.99 3.58 -6.22
N ASP A 101 -4.02 3.02 -5.60
CA ASP A 101 -4.43 3.32 -4.24
C ASP A 101 -3.42 2.80 -3.19
N PRO A 102 -3.28 3.49 -2.06
CA PRO A 102 -4.00 4.68 -1.63
C PRO A 102 -3.53 5.99 -2.28
N GLY A 103 -2.50 5.99 -3.10
CA GLY A 103 -2.01 7.11 -3.88
C GLY A 103 -1.10 8.08 -3.11
N GLU A 104 -0.62 9.11 -3.83
CA GLU A 104 0.42 10.04 -3.36
C GLU A 104 -0.06 11.01 -2.26
N LYS A 105 -1.39 11.18 -2.08
CA LYS A 105 -1.95 12.02 -1.01
C LYS A 105 -2.13 11.26 0.31
N PHE A 106 -1.86 9.96 0.33
CA PHE A 106 -1.90 9.17 1.54
C PHE A 106 -0.69 9.48 2.44
N PRO A 107 -0.88 9.74 3.73
CA PRO A 107 0.16 10.32 4.57
C PRO A 107 1.15 9.28 5.13
N TRP A 108 1.84 8.52 4.26
CA TRP A 108 2.79 7.47 4.65
C TRP A 108 3.87 7.94 5.61
N GLU A 109 4.49 9.11 5.34
CA GLU A 109 5.52 9.69 6.21
C GLU A 109 4.98 9.95 7.63
N PHE A 110 3.76 10.49 7.73
CA PHE A 110 3.12 10.74 9.02
C PHE A 110 2.82 9.43 9.78
N LEU A 111 2.36 8.40 9.07
CA LEU A 111 2.13 7.08 9.66
C LEU A 111 3.44 6.47 10.16
N PHE A 112 4.52 6.57 9.38
CA PHE A 112 5.86 6.10 9.79
C PHE A 112 6.35 6.81 11.05
N LYS A 113 6.22 8.15 11.16
CA LYS A 113 6.54 8.90 12.37
C LYS A 113 5.73 8.41 13.59
N ASN A 114 4.55 7.82 13.35
CA ASN A 114 3.72 7.18 14.36
C ASN A 114 3.95 5.67 14.51
N LYS A 115 5.08 5.15 14.01
CA LYS A 115 5.52 3.74 14.07
C LYS A 115 4.62 2.79 13.27
N ILE A 116 4.00 3.27 12.20
CA ILE A 116 3.17 2.48 11.28
C ILE A 116 3.82 2.47 9.89
N GLY A 117 4.10 1.28 9.37
CA GLY A 117 4.64 1.09 8.04
C GLY A 117 6.13 1.41 7.94
N PHE A 118 6.59 1.62 6.72
CA PHE A 118 7.98 1.89 6.38
C PHE A 118 8.07 3.16 5.52
N TRP A 119 9.09 3.97 5.76
CA TRP A 119 9.39 5.17 4.99
C TRP A 119 10.90 5.35 4.86
N HIS A 120 11.33 6.04 3.83
CA HIS A 120 12.75 6.37 3.62
C HIS A 120 13.21 7.51 4.55
N ASN A 121 14.51 7.62 4.74
CA ASN A 121 15.14 8.69 5.52
C ASN A 121 15.80 9.79 4.65
N LEU A 122 15.52 9.81 3.35
CA LEU A 122 16.02 10.83 2.43
C LEU A 122 15.34 12.17 2.69
N ASP A 123 16.12 13.24 2.71
CA ASP A 123 15.57 14.58 2.76
C ASP A 123 14.91 14.99 1.42
N LYS A 124 14.09 16.06 1.46
CA LYS A 124 13.34 16.50 0.28
C LYS A 124 14.24 16.95 -0.88
N LYS A 125 15.41 17.56 -0.60
CA LYS A 125 16.33 18.05 -1.64
C LYS A 125 16.92 16.86 -2.40
N LYS A 126 17.43 15.85 -1.67
CA LYS A 126 17.93 14.61 -2.27
C LYS A 126 16.87 13.85 -3.06
N LEU A 127 15.63 13.83 -2.58
CA LEU A 127 14.51 13.21 -3.33
C LEU A 127 14.26 13.89 -4.68
N ILE A 128 14.30 15.22 -4.73
CA ILE A 128 14.12 15.98 -5.98
C ILE A 128 15.29 15.72 -6.92
N GLU A 129 16.50 15.79 -6.41
CA GLU A 129 17.74 15.52 -7.16
C GLU A 129 17.71 14.11 -7.78
N TYR A 130 17.47 13.07 -6.96
CA TYR A 130 17.48 11.69 -7.44
C TYR A 130 16.36 11.36 -8.42
N ARG A 131 15.21 12.00 -8.31
CA ARG A 131 14.09 11.81 -9.27
C ARG A 131 14.42 12.34 -10.67
N GLY A 132 15.34 13.30 -10.80
CA GLY A 132 15.80 13.84 -12.07
C GLY A 132 16.92 13.03 -12.74
N LEU A 133 17.53 12.10 -12.02
CA LEU A 133 18.66 11.33 -12.55
C LEU A 133 18.19 10.22 -13.50
N LYS A 134 18.90 10.11 -14.63
CA LYS A 134 18.77 8.91 -15.49
C LYS A 134 19.61 7.79 -14.88
N ILE A 135 19.00 6.64 -14.67
CA ILE A 135 19.70 5.46 -14.15
C ILE A 135 20.21 4.58 -15.30
N ASN A 136 21.46 4.10 -15.15
CA ASN A 136 22.08 3.16 -16.07
C ASN A 136 21.59 1.71 -15.81
N ASP A 137 22.02 0.75 -16.63
CA ASP A 137 21.52 -0.63 -16.53
C ASP A 137 22.02 -1.35 -15.27
N LEU A 138 23.20 -1.01 -14.76
CA LEU A 138 23.69 -1.56 -13.50
C LEU A 138 22.85 -1.06 -12.32
N GLU A 139 22.52 0.21 -12.29
CA GLU A 139 21.64 0.83 -11.28
C GLU A 139 20.23 0.26 -11.35
N LYS A 140 19.69 0.02 -12.57
CA LYS A 140 18.41 -0.67 -12.74
C LYS A 140 18.44 -2.07 -12.13
N LYS A 141 19.49 -2.86 -12.42
CA LYS A 141 19.64 -4.21 -11.84
C LYS A 141 19.71 -4.14 -10.30
N LEU A 142 20.46 -3.18 -9.76
CA LEU A 142 20.59 -2.96 -8.32
C LEU A 142 19.24 -2.56 -7.70
N PHE A 143 18.50 -1.67 -8.34
CA PHE A 143 17.15 -1.25 -7.94
C PHE A 143 16.22 -2.46 -7.87
N PHE A 144 16.12 -3.26 -8.94
CA PHE A 144 15.28 -4.46 -8.94
C PHE A 144 15.67 -5.43 -7.83
N ARG A 145 16.96 -5.71 -7.65
CA ARG A 145 17.43 -6.56 -6.55
C ARG A 145 17.00 -6.04 -5.18
N ASN A 146 17.05 -4.72 -4.98
CA ASN A 146 16.70 -4.12 -3.69
C ASN A 146 15.19 -4.13 -3.44
N ILE A 147 14.34 -3.86 -4.43
CA ILE A 147 12.88 -3.92 -4.23
C ILE A 147 12.41 -5.36 -3.96
N LEU A 148 13.05 -6.37 -4.58
CA LEU A 148 12.77 -7.77 -4.24
C LEU A 148 13.11 -8.08 -2.79
N LYS A 149 14.24 -7.55 -2.26
CA LYS A 149 14.60 -7.71 -0.83
C LYS A 149 13.60 -7.07 0.12
N ILE A 150 12.97 -5.96 -0.28
CA ILE A 150 11.92 -5.30 0.49
C ILE A 150 10.68 -6.19 0.56
N GLY A 151 10.34 -6.89 -0.51
CA GLY A 151 9.19 -7.79 -0.56
C GLY A 151 8.39 -7.78 -1.85
N TYR A 152 8.71 -6.91 -2.80
CA TYR A 152 8.10 -6.93 -4.12
C TYR A 152 8.41 -8.25 -4.82
N SER A 153 7.46 -8.76 -5.62
CA SER A 153 7.65 -9.99 -6.40
C SER A 153 8.03 -9.66 -7.85
N GLU A 154 8.85 -10.48 -8.47
CA GLU A 154 9.11 -10.38 -9.92
C GLU A 154 7.82 -10.44 -10.75
N LYS A 155 6.81 -11.17 -10.25
CA LYS A 155 5.47 -11.23 -10.88
C LYS A 155 4.80 -9.86 -10.96
N ASN A 156 5.13 -8.94 -10.07
CA ASN A 156 4.63 -7.56 -10.09
C ASN A 156 5.17 -6.76 -11.28
N PHE A 157 6.28 -7.20 -11.91
CA PHE A 157 6.97 -6.46 -12.96
C PHE A 157 6.93 -7.15 -14.34
N LYS A 158 6.53 -8.42 -14.41
CA LYS A 158 6.52 -9.19 -15.68
C LYS A 158 5.68 -8.54 -16.80
N ASN A 159 4.64 -7.78 -16.45
CA ASN A 159 3.76 -7.10 -17.41
C ASN A 159 3.80 -5.57 -17.30
N SER A 160 4.74 -4.99 -16.54
CA SER A 160 4.77 -3.56 -16.33
C SER A 160 5.45 -2.85 -17.50
N LYS A 161 4.90 -1.69 -17.87
CA LYS A 161 5.55 -0.72 -18.77
C LYS A 161 6.91 -0.22 -18.26
N ILE A 162 7.32 -0.59 -17.04
CA ILE A 162 8.66 -0.34 -16.46
C ILE A 162 9.76 -1.01 -17.32
N LYS A 163 9.43 -2.04 -18.12
CA LYS A 163 10.32 -2.53 -19.18
C LYS A 163 10.57 -1.52 -20.32
N ARG A 164 9.81 -0.43 -20.38
CA ARG A 164 9.86 0.56 -21.47
C ARG A 164 10.38 1.95 -21.05
N VAL A 165 10.97 2.08 -19.91
CA VAL A 165 11.83 3.23 -19.63
C VAL A 165 13.23 2.86 -20.14
N GLN A 166 13.29 2.78 -21.46
CA GLN A 166 14.51 2.92 -22.22
C GLN A 166 14.82 4.40 -22.37
#